data_9a73c44de1573f702967c41f6f117560
#
_entry.id   9a73c44de1573f702967c41f6f117560
#
_cell.length_a   1.000
_cell.length_b   1.000
_cell.length_c   1.000
_cell.angle_alpha   90.00
_cell.angle_beta   90.00
_cell.angle_gamma   90.00
#
_symmetry.space_group_name_H-M   'P 1'
#
loop_
_entity.id
_entity.type
_entity.pdbx_description
1 polymer ?
#
loop_
_entity_poly.entity_id
_entity_poly.type
_entity_poly.pdbx_seq_one_letter_code
_entity_poly.pdbx_strand_id
1 'polypeptide(L)'
;AALAGLASTILSFGIQVCLWWALLGTELYDGTSFSDMIFFVLINTFVSIFTDANISSTIEAAMVDGSIAMELLRPMSYKYYLLATILGKNSYSVLIRVLPVVVIGAVILGMGSGASISIALVLPFLLALVLGILVMFELTYIFGLLAFRIQRCWFLSWYINALTKFFGGTAVPLWFYPAFLQGMSYFLPFRYITFEPINILLGRVTAEQTVFCLLIALAWLLVLNVLSTFMWRNAVRGLTVNGG
;
A
#
# COMPACT_ATOMS: atom_id res chain seq x y z
N ALA A 1 -9.10 -18.85 -6.41
CA ALA A 1 -8.46 -17.54 -6.27
C ALA A 1 -7.99 -17.28 -4.82
N ALA A 2 -8.86 -17.43 -3.79
CA ALA A 2 -8.52 -17.13 -2.39
C ALA A 2 -7.38 -18.01 -1.84
N LEU A 3 -7.43 -19.32 -2.05
CA LEU A 3 -6.39 -20.27 -1.61
C LEU A 3 -5.03 -20.00 -2.26
N ALA A 4 -5.01 -19.67 -3.57
CA ALA A 4 -3.77 -19.30 -4.24
C ALA A 4 -3.17 -17.99 -3.68
N GLY A 5 -4.02 -17.01 -3.36
CA GLY A 5 -3.61 -15.79 -2.71
C GLY A 5 -3.06 -16.01 -1.30
N LEU A 6 -3.70 -16.89 -0.51
CA LEU A 6 -3.21 -17.29 0.81
C LEU A 6 -1.85 -17.98 0.71
N ALA A 7 -1.71 -18.96 -0.18
CA ALA A 7 -0.47 -19.70 -0.38
C ALA A 7 0.68 -18.74 -0.78
N SER A 8 0.42 -17.81 -1.70
CA SER A 8 1.43 -16.81 -2.10
C SER A 8 1.83 -15.88 -0.96
N THR A 9 0.89 -15.48 -0.09
CA THR A 9 1.17 -14.62 1.07
C THR A 9 2.02 -15.37 2.10
N ILE A 10 1.68 -16.62 2.42
CA ILE A 10 2.47 -17.47 3.34
C ILE A 10 3.86 -17.71 2.79
N LEU A 11 3.98 -18.02 1.49
CA LEU A 11 5.27 -18.25 0.84
C LEU A 11 6.13 -16.98 0.88
N SER A 12 5.56 -15.83 0.52
CA SER A 12 6.27 -14.54 0.55
C SER A 12 6.72 -14.17 1.96
N PHE A 13 5.87 -14.40 2.97
CA PHE A 13 6.22 -14.20 4.36
C PHE A 13 7.37 -15.13 4.78
N GLY A 14 7.27 -16.42 4.47
CA GLY A 14 8.31 -17.42 4.79
C GLY A 14 9.66 -17.06 4.14
N ILE A 15 9.66 -16.64 2.88
CA ILE A 15 10.88 -16.20 2.18
C ILE A 15 11.50 -15.00 2.91
N GLN A 16 10.71 -14.01 3.32
CA GLN A 16 11.23 -12.86 4.07
C GLN A 16 11.76 -13.25 5.45
N VAL A 17 11.08 -14.15 6.16
CA VAL A 17 11.57 -14.68 7.44
C VAL A 17 12.93 -15.38 7.26
N CYS A 18 13.05 -16.27 6.28
CA CYS A 18 14.31 -16.95 5.99
C CYS A 18 15.42 -15.98 5.59
N LEU A 19 15.10 -14.96 4.79
CA LEU A 19 16.06 -13.93 4.38
C LEU A 19 16.59 -13.17 5.59
N TRP A 20 15.70 -12.68 6.45
CA TRP A 20 16.09 -11.90 7.63
C TRP A 20 16.79 -12.76 8.68
N TRP A 21 16.41 -14.03 8.79
CA TRP A 21 17.14 -14.99 9.63
C TRP A 21 18.57 -15.21 9.12
N ALA A 22 18.76 -15.35 7.80
CA ALA A 22 20.08 -15.53 7.21
C ALA A 22 20.97 -14.28 7.31
N LEU A 23 20.37 -13.07 7.27
CA LEU A 23 21.11 -11.80 7.32
C LEU A 23 21.45 -11.36 8.75
N LEU A 24 20.53 -11.51 9.68
CA LEU A 24 20.67 -11.04 11.06
C LEU A 24 21.10 -12.16 12.02
N GLY A 25 20.64 -13.42 11.74
CA GLY A 25 20.95 -14.57 12.59
C GLY A 25 20.69 -14.32 14.06
N THR A 26 21.74 -14.40 14.86
CA THR A 26 21.73 -14.07 16.30
C THR A 26 22.35 -12.71 16.60
N GLU A 27 22.84 -11.99 15.59
CA GLU A 27 23.55 -10.73 15.76
C GLU A 27 22.61 -9.53 15.52
N LEU A 28 22.90 -8.42 16.20
CA LEU A 28 22.24 -7.14 15.95
C LEU A 28 22.97 -6.43 14.80
N TYR A 29 22.22 -5.99 13.80
CA TYR A 29 22.74 -5.13 12.75
C TYR A 29 22.11 -3.75 12.87
N ASP A 30 22.92 -2.73 13.11
CA ASP A 30 22.49 -1.34 13.28
C ASP A 30 21.35 -1.19 14.35
N GLY A 31 21.47 -1.93 15.45
CA GLY A 31 20.50 -1.91 16.54
C GLY A 31 19.15 -2.61 16.23
N THR A 32 19.05 -3.29 15.09
CA THR A 32 17.85 -4.02 14.68
C THR A 32 18.03 -5.52 14.95
N SER A 33 17.08 -6.10 15.69
CA SER A 33 17.07 -7.54 15.98
C SER A 33 16.26 -8.31 14.94
N PHE A 34 16.47 -9.64 14.88
CA PHE A 34 15.63 -10.52 14.06
C PHE A 34 14.13 -10.40 14.40
N SER A 35 13.80 -10.28 15.68
CA SER A 35 12.41 -10.11 16.13
C SER A 35 11.78 -8.81 15.62
N ASP A 36 12.54 -7.70 15.59
CA ASP A 36 12.05 -6.42 15.05
C ASP A 36 11.72 -6.56 13.56
N MET A 37 12.52 -7.34 12.83
CA MET A 37 12.28 -7.61 11.42
C MET A 37 11.05 -8.48 11.19
N ILE A 38 10.80 -9.49 12.04
CA ILE A 38 9.57 -10.28 11.94
C ILE A 38 8.34 -9.41 12.21
N PHE A 39 8.39 -8.53 13.21
CA PHE A 39 7.31 -7.55 13.43
C PHE A 39 7.11 -6.63 12.22
N PHE A 40 8.20 -6.09 11.67
CA PHE A 40 8.13 -5.28 10.46
C PHE A 40 7.46 -6.04 9.32
N VAL A 41 7.87 -7.28 9.04
CA VAL A 41 7.34 -8.09 7.95
C VAL A 41 5.86 -8.44 8.16
N LEU A 42 5.43 -8.70 9.40
CA LEU A 42 4.03 -8.94 9.73
C LEU A 42 3.16 -7.71 9.45
N ILE A 43 3.56 -6.55 9.98
CA ILE A 43 2.83 -5.29 9.77
C ILE A 43 2.86 -4.90 8.29
N ASN A 44 4.01 -5.07 7.63
CA ASN A 44 4.16 -4.81 6.21
C ASN A 44 3.23 -5.68 5.36
N THR A 45 3.06 -6.96 5.70
CA THR A 45 2.11 -7.85 5.02
C THR A 45 0.67 -7.33 5.17
N PHE A 46 0.28 -6.90 6.36
CA PHE A 46 -1.03 -6.30 6.61
C PHE A 46 -1.22 -5.01 5.82
N VAL A 47 -0.30 -4.04 5.94
CA VAL A 47 -0.35 -2.75 5.26
C VAL A 47 -0.38 -2.93 3.75
N SER A 48 0.47 -3.81 3.20
CA SER A 48 0.57 -4.04 1.76
C SER A 48 -0.73 -4.59 1.16
N ILE A 49 -1.48 -5.43 1.87
CA ILE A 49 -2.78 -5.94 1.39
C ILE A 49 -3.82 -4.82 1.40
N PHE A 50 -3.83 -3.96 2.42
CA PHE A 50 -4.76 -2.83 2.46
C PHE A 50 -4.44 -1.76 1.41
N THR A 51 -3.17 -1.55 1.10
CA THR A 51 -2.73 -0.57 0.10
C THR A 51 -2.69 -1.14 -1.33
N ASP A 52 -2.99 -2.44 -1.53
CA ASP A 52 -3.08 -3.03 -2.87
C ASP A 52 -4.25 -2.41 -3.64
N ALA A 53 -3.95 -1.58 -4.61
CA ALA A 53 -4.92 -0.88 -5.43
C ALA A 53 -4.58 -1.06 -6.91
N ASN A 54 -5.21 -2.05 -7.55
CA ASN A 54 -5.04 -2.31 -8.98
C ASN A 54 -6.16 -1.65 -9.80
N ILE A 55 -6.25 -0.31 -9.72
CA ILE A 55 -7.32 0.48 -10.36
C ILE A 55 -7.12 0.57 -11.86
N SER A 56 -5.90 0.76 -12.33
CA SER A 56 -5.63 0.95 -13.75
C SER A 56 -6.08 -0.24 -14.59
N SER A 57 -5.85 -1.47 -14.14
CA SER A 57 -6.37 -2.65 -14.85
C SER A 57 -7.88 -2.81 -14.72
N THR A 58 -8.49 -2.37 -13.62
CA THR A 58 -9.95 -2.40 -13.45
C THR A 58 -10.61 -1.44 -14.43
N ILE A 59 -10.10 -0.20 -14.54
CA ILE A 59 -10.61 0.79 -15.50
C ILE A 59 -10.37 0.32 -16.95
N GLU A 60 -9.17 -0.21 -17.25
CA GLU A 60 -8.85 -0.73 -18.57
C GLU A 60 -9.81 -1.85 -18.98
N ALA A 61 -10.07 -2.82 -18.10
CA ALA A 61 -11.02 -3.90 -18.35
C ALA A 61 -12.41 -3.36 -18.64
N ALA A 62 -12.91 -2.42 -17.81
CA ALA A 62 -14.21 -1.79 -18.02
C ALA A 62 -14.31 -0.97 -19.31
N MET A 63 -13.17 -0.43 -19.78
CA MET A 63 -13.11 0.26 -21.08
C MET A 63 -13.14 -0.73 -22.25
N VAL A 64 -12.42 -1.85 -22.15
CA VAL A 64 -12.31 -2.86 -23.20
C VAL A 64 -13.61 -3.63 -23.39
N ASP A 65 -14.30 -3.99 -22.30
CA ASP A 65 -15.57 -4.73 -22.36
C ASP A 65 -16.79 -3.80 -22.50
N GLY A 66 -16.59 -2.47 -22.46
CA GLY A 66 -17.65 -1.47 -22.61
C GLY A 66 -18.52 -1.27 -21.35
N SER A 67 -18.28 -1.99 -20.27
CA SER A 67 -19.05 -1.87 -19.02
C SER A 67 -18.91 -0.50 -18.37
N ILE A 68 -17.88 0.27 -18.72
CA ILE A 68 -17.65 1.64 -18.24
C ILE A 68 -18.88 2.54 -18.45
N ALA A 69 -19.61 2.38 -19.57
CA ALA A 69 -20.81 3.16 -19.86
C ALA A 69 -21.90 2.92 -18.81
N MET A 70 -22.09 1.65 -18.42
CA MET A 70 -23.06 1.27 -17.38
C MET A 70 -22.60 1.72 -15.99
N GLU A 71 -21.31 1.70 -15.73
CA GLU A 71 -20.75 2.16 -14.44
C GLU A 71 -20.91 3.67 -14.26
N LEU A 72 -20.77 4.45 -15.34
CA LEU A 72 -20.94 5.91 -15.33
C LEU A 72 -22.40 6.36 -15.21
N LEU A 73 -23.37 5.50 -15.50
CA LEU A 73 -24.81 5.78 -15.32
C LEU A 73 -25.27 5.64 -13.87
N ARG A 74 -24.45 5.08 -12.99
CA ARG A 74 -24.82 4.93 -11.57
C ARG A 74 -24.96 6.29 -10.90
N PRO A 75 -25.92 6.45 -9.94
CA PRO A 75 -26.16 7.70 -9.24
C PRO A 75 -25.13 7.98 -8.12
N MET A 76 -23.86 7.67 -8.41
CA MET A 76 -22.71 7.91 -7.52
C MET A 76 -21.49 8.25 -8.34
N SER A 77 -20.55 9.01 -7.76
CA SER A 77 -19.32 9.30 -8.48
C SER A 77 -18.48 8.02 -8.69
N TYR A 78 -18.01 7.83 -9.90
CA TYR A 78 -17.20 6.68 -10.31
C TYR A 78 -15.97 6.46 -9.41
N LYS A 79 -15.33 7.55 -8.99
CA LYS A 79 -14.19 7.54 -8.08
C LYS A 79 -14.53 6.87 -6.74
N TYR A 80 -15.63 7.25 -6.09
CA TYR A 80 -16.01 6.66 -4.81
C TYR A 80 -16.52 5.23 -4.95
N TYR A 81 -17.13 4.89 -6.08
CA TYR A 81 -17.51 3.51 -6.38
C TYR A 81 -16.26 2.60 -6.45
N LEU A 82 -15.21 3.03 -7.15
CA LEU A 82 -13.95 2.30 -7.21
C LEU A 82 -13.28 2.19 -5.84
N LEU A 83 -13.24 3.27 -5.07
CA LEU A 83 -12.70 3.26 -3.71
C LEU A 83 -13.43 2.23 -2.82
N ALA A 84 -14.75 2.26 -2.80
CA ALA A 84 -15.56 1.32 -2.01
C ALA A 84 -15.32 -0.13 -2.44
N THR A 85 -15.23 -0.39 -3.74
CA THR A 85 -14.96 -1.72 -4.30
C THR A 85 -13.60 -2.26 -3.84
N ILE A 86 -12.55 -1.43 -3.88
CA ILE A 86 -11.20 -1.81 -3.47
C ILE A 86 -11.15 -2.04 -1.97
N LEU A 87 -11.73 -1.15 -1.17
CA LEU A 87 -11.78 -1.32 0.29
C LEU A 87 -12.49 -2.60 0.68
N GLY A 88 -13.62 -2.92 0.04
CA GLY A 88 -14.34 -4.17 0.26
C GLY A 88 -13.50 -5.42 -0.09
N LYS A 89 -12.86 -5.41 -1.26
CA LYS A 89 -11.97 -6.49 -1.70
C LYS A 89 -10.78 -6.68 -0.76
N ASN A 90 -10.15 -5.58 -0.35
CA ASN A 90 -8.97 -5.62 0.51
C ASN A 90 -9.34 -6.06 1.93
N SER A 91 -10.47 -5.62 2.48
CA SER A 91 -10.96 -6.08 3.79
C SER A 91 -11.18 -7.59 3.81
N TYR A 92 -11.81 -8.15 2.77
CA TYR A 92 -11.97 -9.60 2.60
C TYR A 92 -10.61 -10.31 2.49
N SER A 93 -9.68 -9.73 1.73
CA SER A 93 -8.33 -10.28 1.55
C SER A 93 -7.52 -10.29 2.85
N VAL A 94 -7.67 -9.27 3.68
CA VAL A 94 -7.03 -9.20 5.00
C VAL A 94 -7.52 -10.33 5.89
N LEU A 95 -8.84 -10.52 6.00
CA LEU A 95 -9.40 -11.58 6.84
C LEU A 95 -8.88 -12.98 6.46
N ILE A 96 -8.74 -13.27 5.16
CA ILE A 96 -8.34 -14.61 4.72
C ILE A 96 -6.82 -14.79 4.70
N ARG A 97 -6.05 -13.75 4.32
CA ARG A 97 -4.61 -13.89 4.08
C ARG A 97 -3.76 -13.48 5.28
N VAL A 98 -4.16 -12.43 6.01
CA VAL A 98 -3.34 -11.90 7.12
C VAL A 98 -3.49 -12.74 8.36
N LEU A 99 -4.71 -13.21 8.70
CA LEU A 99 -4.92 -13.99 9.91
C LEU A 99 -3.98 -15.21 10.05
N PRO A 100 -3.81 -16.08 9.04
CA PRO A 100 -2.87 -17.18 9.15
C PRO A 100 -1.42 -16.75 9.30
N VAL A 101 -1.01 -15.65 8.62
CA VAL A 101 0.35 -15.11 8.71
C VAL A 101 0.61 -14.53 10.09
N VAL A 102 -0.36 -13.83 10.68
CA VAL A 102 -0.26 -13.32 12.06
C VAL A 102 -0.10 -14.46 13.06
N VAL A 103 -0.85 -15.57 12.90
CA VAL A 103 -0.71 -16.74 13.78
C VAL A 103 0.69 -17.35 13.66
N ILE A 104 1.19 -17.54 12.43
CA ILE A 104 2.55 -18.06 12.19
C ILE A 104 3.60 -17.13 12.79
N GLY A 105 3.47 -15.82 12.56
CA GLY A 105 4.39 -14.83 13.10
C GLY A 105 4.36 -14.75 14.63
N ALA A 106 3.18 -14.85 15.25
CA ALA A 106 3.06 -14.87 16.70
C ALA A 106 3.73 -16.11 17.32
N VAL A 107 3.65 -17.27 16.65
CA VAL A 107 4.37 -18.49 17.07
C VAL A 107 5.88 -18.28 17.00
N ILE A 108 6.39 -17.70 15.90
CA ILE A 108 7.83 -17.40 15.73
C ILE A 108 8.30 -16.42 16.80
N LEU A 109 7.54 -15.37 17.06
CA LEU A 109 7.87 -14.35 18.07
C LEU A 109 7.73 -14.87 19.50
N GLY A 110 6.71 -15.68 19.78
CA GLY A 110 6.52 -16.30 21.11
C GLY A 110 7.66 -17.22 21.52
N MET A 111 8.46 -17.66 20.55
CA MET A 111 9.69 -18.43 20.81
C MET A 111 10.91 -17.55 21.13
N GLY A 112 10.84 -16.23 20.98
CA GLY A 112 12.06 -15.40 20.99
C GLY A 112 12.03 -14.01 21.63
N SER A 113 10.89 -13.38 21.92
CA SER A 113 10.99 -11.97 22.36
C SER A 113 9.74 -11.34 22.98
N GLY A 114 9.98 -10.35 23.87
CA GLY A 114 9.00 -9.50 24.51
C GLY A 114 8.72 -8.18 23.77
N ALA A 115 8.67 -8.17 22.43
CA ALA A 115 8.28 -6.96 21.72
C ALA A 115 6.79 -6.66 21.97
N SER A 116 6.50 -5.55 22.64
CA SER A 116 5.15 -5.11 22.99
C SER A 116 4.75 -3.90 22.15
N ILE A 117 3.62 -4.01 21.44
CA ILE A 117 3.02 -2.86 20.76
C ILE A 117 2.31 -1.99 21.80
N SER A 118 2.70 -0.73 21.90
CA SER A 118 2.01 0.23 22.76
C SER A 118 0.63 0.58 22.17
N ILE A 119 -0.42 0.45 22.97
CA ILE A 119 -1.79 0.80 22.58
C ILE A 119 -1.88 2.28 22.14
N ALA A 120 -1.06 3.16 22.72
CA ALA A 120 -1.02 4.58 22.35
C ALA A 120 -0.62 4.81 20.89
N LEU A 121 0.13 3.89 20.27
CA LEU A 121 0.59 4.00 18.88
C LEU A 121 -0.44 3.47 17.87
N VAL A 122 -1.46 2.76 18.31
CA VAL A 122 -2.48 2.17 17.43
C VAL A 122 -3.29 3.24 16.71
N LEU A 123 -3.73 4.28 17.42
CA LEU A 123 -4.52 5.36 16.80
C LEU A 123 -3.74 6.14 15.74
N PRO A 124 -2.53 6.66 16.00
CA PRO A 124 -1.73 7.31 14.96
C PRO A 124 -1.37 6.37 13.80
N PHE A 125 -1.12 5.08 14.06
CA PHE A 125 -0.94 4.08 13.01
C PHE A 125 -2.17 3.96 12.11
N LEU A 126 -3.37 3.85 12.67
CA LEU A 126 -4.61 3.73 11.91
C LEU A 126 -4.86 4.99 11.05
N LEU A 127 -4.59 6.17 11.59
CA LEU A 127 -4.68 7.43 10.84
C LEU A 127 -3.68 7.44 9.66
N ALA A 128 -2.42 7.06 9.91
CA ALA A 128 -1.40 6.96 8.87
C ALA A 128 -1.76 5.90 7.81
N LEU A 129 -2.30 4.75 8.22
CA LEU A 129 -2.75 3.69 7.33
C LEU A 129 -3.89 4.17 6.41
N VAL A 130 -4.90 4.85 6.97
CA VAL A 130 -6.00 5.41 6.19
C VAL A 130 -5.49 6.43 5.17
N LEU A 131 -4.60 7.34 5.57
CA LEU A 131 -3.98 8.30 4.65
C LEU A 131 -3.17 7.58 3.57
N GLY A 132 -2.38 6.57 3.93
CA GLY A 132 -1.60 5.77 2.98
C GLY A 132 -2.48 5.05 1.95
N ILE A 133 -3.61 4.46 2.38
CA ILE A 133 -4.60 3.84 1.49
C ILE A 133 -5.16 4.86 0.51
N LEU A 134 -5.54 6.04 0.99
CA LEU A 134 -6.10 7.10 0.15
C LEU A 134 -5.06 7.66 -0.83
N VAL A 135 -3.81 7.85 -0.40
CA VAL A 135 -2.71 8.29 -1.28
C VAL A 135 -2.44 7.26 -2.38
N MET A 136 -2.38 5.97 -2.04
CA MET A 136 -2.20 4.90 -3.03
C MET A 136 -3.37 4.82 -3.99
N PHE A 137 -4.60 4.97 -3.48
CA PHE A 137 -5.80 5.05 -4.31
C PHE A 137 -5.72 6.18 -5.31
N GLU A 138 -5.39 7.42 -4.88
CA GLU A 138 -5.28 8.56 -5.78
C GLU A 138 -4.21 8.36 -6.85
N LEU A 139 -3.04 7.83 -6.47
CA LEU A 139 -1.97 7.52 -7.42
C LEU A 139 -2.44 6.54 -8.49
N THR A 140 -2.98 5.39 -8.08
CA THR A 140 -3.43 4.36 -9.03
C THR A 140 -4.64 4.81 -9.84
N TYR A 141 -5.52 5.66 -9.27
CA TYR A 141 -6.63 6.27 -9.99
C TYR A 141 -6.15 7.23 -11.09
N ILE A 142 -5.19 8.12 -10.79
CA ILE A 142 -4.59 9.04 -11.77
C ILE A 142 -4.04 8.25 -12.96
N PHE A 143 -3.28 7.18 -12.70
CA PHE A 143 -2.76 6.34 -13.77
C PHE A 143 -3.85 5.54 -14.48
N GLY A 144 -4.89 5.12 -13.76
CA GLY A 144 -6.06 4.50 -14.37
C GLY A 144 -6.81 5.42 -15.33
N LEU A 145 -6.85 6.72 -15.06
CA LEU A 145 -7.46 7.70 -15.96
C LEU A 145 -6.71 7.83 -17.31
N LEU A 146 -5.45 7.42 -17.39
CA LEU A 146 -4.74 7.37 -18.65
C LEU A 146 -5.31 6.32 -19.61
N ALA A 147 -6.04 5.29 -19.09
CA ALA A 147 -6.74 4.30 -19.91
C ALA A 147 -7.75 4.94 -20.87
N PHE A 148 -8.33 6.08 -20.52
CA PHE A 148 -9.22 6.82 -21.41
C PHE A 148 -8.54 7.41 -22.64
N ARG A 149 -7.21 7.50 -22.66
CA ARG A 149 -6.42 7.99 -23.80
C ARG A 149 -5.55 6.90 -24.44
N ILE A 150 -5.08 5.96 -23.63
CA ILE A 150 -4.17 4.89 -24.04
C ILE A 150 -4.93 3.58 -23.90
N GLN A 151 -5.22 2.90 -24.98
CA GLN A 151 -6.06 1.69 -25.01
C GLN A 151 -5.54 0.54 -24.13
N ARG A 152 -4.25 0.57 -23.75
CA ARG A 152 -3.62 -0.46 -22.90
C ARG A 152 -2.71 0.20 -21.87
N CYS A 153 -3.05 0.09 -20.59
CA CYS A 153 -2.27 0.68 -19.48
C CYS A 153 -2.06 -0.27 -18.30
N TRP A 154 -2.27 -1.58 -18.46
CA TRP A 154 -2.04 -2.59 -17.42
C TRP A 154 -0.61 -2.52 -16.83
N PHE A 155 0.38 -2.17 -17.65
CA PHE A 155 1.78 -2.05 -17.24
C PHE A 155 2.01 -0.91 -16.23
N LEU A 156 1.16 0.13 -16.21
CA LEU A 156 1.28 1.25 -15.28
C LEU A 156 1.10 0.80 -13.83
N SER A 157 0.22 -0.16 -13.56
CA SER A 157 0.07 -0.75 -12.23
C SER A 157 1.37 -1.41 -11.74
N TRP A 158 2.12 -2.03 -12.65
CA TRP A 158 3.40 -2.66 -12.32
C TRP A 158 4.45 -1.62 -11.92
N TYR A 159 4.53 -0.50 -12.64
CA TYR A 159 5.46 0.58 -12.30
C TYR A 159 5.13 1.20 -10.95
N ILE A 160 3.85 1.49 -10.67
CA ILE A 160 3.47 2.04 -9.38
C ILE A 160 3.79 1.06 -8.25
N ASN A 161 3.47 -0.22 -8.43
CA ASN A 161 3.77 -1.25 -7.45
C ASN A 161 5.29 -1.40 -7.23
N ALA A 162 6.10 -1.33 -8.29
CA ALA A 162 7.55 -1.36 -8.17
C ALA A 162 8.09 -0.13 -7.42
N LEU A 163 7.61 1.08 -7.74
CA LEU A 163 7.98 2.31 -7.04
C LEU A 163 7.55 2.27 -5.56
N THR A 164 6.34 1.78 -5.28
CA THR A 164 5.85 1.62 -3.90
C THR A 164 6.69 0.60 -3.14
N LYS A 165 7.07 -0.51 -3.76
CA LYS A 165 7.95 -1.50 -3.12
C LYS A 165 9.33 -0.95 -2.82
N PHE A 166 9.89 -0.16 -3.73
CA PHE A 166 11.22 0.40 -3.59
C PHE A 166 11.23 1.59 -2.62
N PHE A 167 10.48 2.65 -2.90
CA PHE A 167 10.47 3.88 -2.10
C PHE A 167 9.55 3.83 -0.88
N GLY A 168 8.63 2.87 -0.82
CA GLY A 168 7.80 2.57 0.34
C GLY A 168 8.44 1.57 1.31
N GLY A 169 9.65 1.06 1.01
CA GLY A 169 10.42 0.21 1.92
C GLY A 169 9.77 -1.15 2.23
N THR A 170 8.90 -1.67 1.34
CA THR A 170 8.18 -2.92 1.60
C THR A 170 9.04 -4.15 1.31
N ALA A 171 9.98 -4.07 0.38
CA ALA A 171 10.90 -5.15 0.06
C ALA A 171 12.07 -5.19 1.08
N VAL A 172 12.68 -4.04 1.31
CA VAL A 172 13.73 -3.80 2.30
C VAL A 172 13.38 -2.50 3.03
N PRO A 173 13.37 -2.46 4.37
CA PRO A 173 13.10 -1.24 5.11
C PRO A 173 14.04 -0.10 4.72
N LEU A 174 13.51 1.14 4.66
CA LEU A 174 14.28 2.30 4.18
C LEU A 174 15.48 2.65 5.07
N TRP A 175 15.51 2.23 6.34
CA TRP A 175 16.69 2.46 7.18
C TRP A 175 17.94 1.70 6.75
N PHE A 176 17.80 0.63 5.92
CA PHE A 176 18.94 -0.07 5.32
C PHE A 176 19.42 0.57 4.00
N TYR A 177 18.71 1.60 3.52
CA TYR A 177 19.08 2.28 2.28
C TYR A 177 20.21 3.28 2.52
N PRO A 178 21.06 3.57 1.50
CA PRO A 178 22.01 4.68 1.56
C PRO A 178 21.29 6.02 1.85
N ALA A 179 21.95 6.92 2.59
CA ALA A 179 21.38 8.19 3.02
C ALA A 179 20.76 9.03 1.89
N PHE A 180 21.35 8.98 0.69
CA PHE A 180 20.83 9.62 -0.51
C PHE A 180 19.42 9.12 -0.88
N LEU A 181 19.22 7.79 -0.92
CA LEU A 181 17.90 7.19 -1.25
C LEU A 181 16.88 7.43 -0.14
N GLN A 182 17.32 7.40 1.12
CA GLN A 182 16.46 7.78 2.24
C GLN A 182 15.99 9.23 2.09
N GLY A 183 16.90 10.16 1.79
CA GLY A 183 16.59 11.56 1.54
C GLY A 183 15.58 11.76 0.40
N MET A 184 15.80 11.07 -0.72
CA MET A 184 14.84 11.11 -1.85
C MET A 184 13.44 10.62 -1.45
N SER A 185 13.34 9.57 -0.64
CA SER A 185 12.06 8.99 -0.25
C SER A 185 11.16 9.96 0.53
N TYR A 186 11.73 10.93 1.26
CA TYR A 186 10.96 11.95 1.99
C TYR A 186 10.13 12.86 1.07
N PHE A 187 10.61 13.09 -0.17
CA PHE A 187 9.91 13.91 -1.16
C PHE A 187 8.90 13.13 -1.99
N LEU A 188 8.77 11.81 -1.78
CA LEU A 188 7.90 10.96 -2.57
C LEU A 188 6.71 10.47 -1.74
N PRO A 189 5.52 10.32 -2.34
CA PRO A 189 4.33 9.85 -1.63
C PRO A 189 4.45 8.40 -1.15
N PHE A 190 5.27 7.57 -1.81
CA PHE A 190 5.38 6.14 -1.58
C PHE A 190 5.81 5.79 -0.14
N ARG A 191 6.71 6.58 0.46
CA ARG A 191 7.16 6.43 1.84
C ARG A 191 5.99 6.48 2.83
N TYR A 192 5.05 7.39 2.62
CA TYR A 192 3.90 7.62 3.50
C TYR A 192 2.78 6.60 3.31
N ILE A 193 2.84 5.78 2.26
CA ILE A 193 1.87 4.70 2.00
C ILE A 193 2.13 3.51 2.92
N THR A 194 3.39 3.12 3.10
CA THR A 194 3.73 1.86 3.78
C THR A 194 4.74 2.05 4.91
N PHE A 195 5.88 2.70 4.65
CA PHE A 195 7.00 2.75 5.61
C PHE A 195 6.66 3.54 6.87
N GLU A 196 6.12 4.75 6.75
CA GLU A 196 5.81 5.59 7.90
C GLU A 196 4.71 5.00 8.80
N PRO A 197 3.58 4.47 8.29
CA PRO A 197 2.63 3.76 9.15
C PRO A 197 3.29 2.64 9.96
N ILE A 198 4.17 1.84 9.34
CA ILE A 198 4.87 0.75 10.02
C ILE A 198 5.79 1.29 11.11
N ASN A 199 6.58 2.34 10.84
CA ASN A 199 7.49 2.95 11.80
C ASN A 199 6.75 3.55 12.99
N ILE A 200 5.58 4.15 12.78
CA ILE A 200 4.72 4.68 13.86
C ILE A 200 4.32 3.54 14.79
N LEU A 201 3.84 2.41 14.23
CA LEU A 201 3.40 1.28 15.06
C LEU A 201 4.55 0.59 15.79
N LEU A 202 5.74 0.56 15.17
CA LEU A 202 6.96 0.03 15.80
C LEU A 202 7.56 0.98 16.86
N GLY A 203 7.01 2.20 17.04
CA GLY A 203 7.51 3.18 17.99
C GLY A 203 8.89 3.75 17.62
N ARG A 204 9.30 3.66 16.35
CA ARG A 204 10.62 4.15 15.86
C ARG A 204 10.64 5.65 15.56
N VAL A 205 9.49 6.31 15.67
CA VAL A 205 9.33 7.76 15.44
C VAL A 205 8.76 8.45 16.67
N THR A 206 9.20 9.68 16.94
CA THR A 206 8.68 10.50 18.03
C THR A 206 7.25 10.99 17.72
N ALA A 207 6.53 11.46 18.74
CA ALA A 207 5.19 12.04 18.54
C ALA A 207 5.21 13.23 17.59
N GLU A 208 6.22 14.09 17.66
CA GLU A 208 6.40 15.24 16.76
C GLU A 208 6.63 14.79 15.31
N GLN A 209 7.51 13.81 15.09
CA GLN A 209 7.74 13.22 13.77
C GLN A 209 6.48 12.55 13.22
N THR A 210 5.72 11.88 14.07
CA THR A 210 4.42 11.26 13.69
C THR A 210 3.46 12.32 13.14
N VAL A 211 3.27 13.43 13.86
CA VAL A 211 2.41 14.53 13.39
C VAL A 211 2.92 15.08 12.06
N PHE A 212 4.22 15.30 11.92
CA PHE A 212 4.81 15.79 10.68
C PHE A 212 4.57 14.82 9.50
N CYS A 213 4.75 13.51 9.71
CA CYS A 213 4.46 12.49 8.69
C CYS A 213 2.99 12.49 8.27
N LEU A 214 2.05 12.60 9.22
CA LEU A 214 0.63 12.69 8.93
C LEU A 214 0.28 13.95 8.11
N LEU A 215 0.88 15.08 8.44
CA LEU A 215 0.68 16.33 7.68
C LEU A 215 1.21 16.23 6.25
N ILE A 216 2.37 15.61 6.04
CA ILE A 216 2.90 15.41 4.68
C ILE A 216 2.02 14.42 3.88
N ALA A 217 1.59 13.32 4.51
CA ALA A 217 0.67 12.37 3.88
C ALA A 217 -0.64 13.05 3.46
N LEU A 218 -1.20 13.91 4.32
CA LEU A 218 -2.38 14.70 4.03
C LEU A 218 -2.13 15.70 2.89
N ALA A 219 -0.98 16.38 2.87
CA ALA A 219 -0.60 17.29 1.79
C ALA A 219 -0.52 16.55 0.45
N TRP A 220 0.12 15.37 0.41
CA TRP A 220 0.14 14.52 -0.78
C TRP A 220 -1.27 14.12 -1.22
N LEU A 221 -2.12 13.70 -0.29
CA LEU A 221 -3.49 13.34 -0.58
C LEU A 221 -4.26 14.51 -1.24
N LEU A 222 -4.12 15.73 -0.71
CA LEU A 222 -4.77 16.92 -1.27
C LEU A 222 -4.26 17.23 -2.68
N VAL A 223 -2.94 17.22 -2.89
CA VAL A 223 -2.33 17.48 -4.21
C VAL A 223 -2.80 16.46 -5.23
N LEU A 224 -2.76 15.15 -4.89
CA LEU A 224 -3.19 14.09 -5.78
C LEU A 224 -4.70 14.13 -6.05
N ASN A 225 -5.52 14.50 -5.06
CA ASN A 225 -6.96 14.64 -5.21
C ASN A 225 -7.32 15.77 -6.19
N VAL A 226 -6.64 16.91 -6.10
CA VAL A 226 -6.81 18.02 -7.05
C VAL A 226 -6.41 17.57 -8.46
N LEU A 227 -5.26 16.92 -8.59
CA LEU A 227 -4.77 16.41 -9.88
C LEU A 227 -5.72 15.38 -10.49
N SER A 228 -6.18 14.42 -9.72
CA SER A 228 -7.12 13.38 -10.19
C SER A 228 -8.47 13.98 -10.61
N THR A 229 -8.95 14.99 -9.89
CA THR A 229 -10.19 15.69 -10.24
C THR A 229 -10.06 16.44 -11.56
N PHE A 230 -8.92 17.10 -11.78
CA PHE A 230 -8.64 17.79 -13.05
C PHE A 230 -8.55 16.78 -14.21
N MET A 231 -7.80 15.70 -14.01
CA MET A 231 -7.65 14.65 -15.02
C MET A 231 -8.98 13.96 -15.35
N TRP A 232 -9.81 13.69 -14.35
CA TRP A 232 -11.15 13.13 -14.55
C TRP A 232 -12.02 14.00 -15.46
N ARG A 233 -12.08 15.32 -15.18
CA ARG A 233 -12.85 16.26 -16.02
C ARG A 233 -12.41 16.24 -17.48
N ASN A 234 -11.12 16.08 -17.72
CA ASN A 234 -10.56 16.02 -19.06
C ASN A 234 -10.78 14.65 -19.73
N ALA A 235 -10.72 13.55 -18.96
CA ALA A 235 -10.93 12.20 -19.45
C ALA A 235 -12.37 11.99 -19.92
N VAL A 236 -13.36 12.40 -19.13
CA VAL A 236 -14.79 12.23 -19.44
C VAL A 236 -15.21 13.05 -20.66
N ARG A 237 -14.61 14.22 -20.90
CA ARG A 237 -14.91 15.05 -22.09
C ARG A 237 -14.46 14.41 -23.40
N GLY A 238 -13.48 13.51 -23.35
CA GLY A 238 -12.94 12.79 -24.50
C GLY A 238 -13.58 11.42 -24.75
N LEU A 239 -14.56 11.03 -23.93
CA LEU A 239 -15.29 9.77 -24.13
C LEU A 239 -16.20 9.87 -25.36
N THR A 240 -15.69 9.39 -26.49
CA THR A 240 -16.54 8.95 -27.59
C THR A 240 -16.88 7.49 -27.35
N VAL A 241 -18.14 7.18 -27.08
CA VAL A 241 -18.61 5.78 -27.01
C VAL A 241 -18.41 5.18 -28.40
N ASN A 242 -17.42 4.29 -28.55
CA ASN A 242 -17.26 3.49 -29.76
C ASN A 242 -18.48 2.57 -29.86
N GLY A 243 -19.46 2.91 -30.67
CA GLY A 243 -20.69 2.12 -30.85
C GLY A 243 -21.92 2.91 -31.24
N GLY A 244 -21.78 4.17 -31.66
CA GLY A 244 -22.85 4.97 -32.27
C GLY A 244 -22.62 5.20 -33.75
#